data_5b1f48d397ea038344f4aa56f201dbf1
#
_entry.id   5b1f48d397ea038344f4aa56f201dbf1
#
_cell.length_a   1.000
_cell.length_b   1.000
_cell.length_c   1.000
_cell.angle_alpha   90.00
_cell.angle_beta   90.00
_cell.angle_gamma   90.00
#
_symmetry.space_group_name_H-M   'P 1'
#
loop_
_entity.id
_entity.type
_entity.pdbx_description
1 polymer ?
#
loop_
_entity_poly.entity_id
_entity_poly.type
_entity_poly.pdbx_seq_one_letter_code
_entity_poly.pdbx_strand_id
1 'polypeptide(L)'
;MTIREAVLDEKTLAVLIGFSEDWAAENSCFGYRPNEKSDIEGNRIFLAEEDGGAVGYLFGKVYPSKQMQSIMPEGTPYFEVEELYVVPERRSRGIGMKLFRYAEEAVKAEAEYMVLSTATKNWKAIFHFYLDELDMTFWSARLFRKIEK
;
A
#
# COMPACT_ATOMS: atom_id res chain seq x y z
N MET A 1 -0.44 -10.65 17.40
CA MET A 1 0.03 -9.82 16.26
C MET A 1 0.13 -8.37 16.71
N THR A 2 1.22 -7.70 16.34
CA THR A 2 1.43 -6.28 16.64
C THR A 2 1.67 -5.50 15.36
N ILE A 3 1.28 -4.22 15.36
CA ILE A 3 1.61 -3.30 14.28
C ILE A 3 2.35 -2.11 14.89
N ARG A 4 3.39 -1.67 14.24
CA ARG A 4 4.18 -0.53 14.67
C ARG A 4 4.71 0.28 13.51
N GLU A 5 4.98 1.53 13.74
CA GLU A 5 5.76 2.34 12.80
C GLU A 5 7.24 2.00 12.96
N ALA A 6 7.94 1.80 11.85
CA ALA A 6 9.32 1.35 11.82
C ALA A 6 10.25 2.43 11.26
N VAL A 7 11.48 2.44 11.76
CA VAL A 7 12.56 3.26 11.19
C VAL A 7 13.24 2.45 10.09
N LEU A 8 13.64 3.12 9.02
CA LEU A 8 14.35 2.46 7.92
C LEU A 8 15.82 2.27 8.28
N ASP A 9 16.09 1.24 9.08
CA ASP A 9 17.43 0.75 9.36
C ASP A 9 17.80 -0.39 8.39
N GLU A 10 19.00 -0.94 8.52
CA GLU A 10 19.45 -2.01 7.64
C GLU A 10 18.57 -3.26 7.71
N LYS A 11 18.09 -3.60 8.90
CA LYS A 11 17.22 -4.76 9.12
C LYS A 11 15.87 -4.56 8.46
N THR A 12 15.24 -3.42 8.67
CA THR A 12 13.93 -3.09 8.07
C THR A 12 14.05 -3.04 6.54
N LEU A 13 15.12 -2.43 6.03
CA LEU A 13 15.35 -2.38 4.59
C LEU A 13 15.46 -3.79 3.98
N ALA A 14 16.23 -4.66 4.61
CA ALA A 14 16.39 -6.03 4.13
C ALA A 14 15.06 -6.79 4.11
N VAL A 15 14.23 -6.61 5.14
CA VAL A 15 12.90 -7.22 5.23
C VAL A 15 12.00 -6.73 4.09
N LEU A 16 11.94 -5.44 3.87
CA LEU A 16 11.07 -4.85 2.83
C LEU A 16 11.51 -5.24 1.42
N ILE A 17 12.81 -5.23 1.16
CA ILE A 17 13.34 -5.67 -0.15
C ILE A 17 13.01 -7.14 -0.37
N GLY A 18 13.23 -7.99 0.64
CA GLY A 18 12.90 -9.41 0.55
C GLY A 18 11.42 -9.66 0.23
N PHE A 19 10.52 -8.94 0.89
CA PHE A 19 9.09 -9.02 0.60
C PHE A 19 8.76 -8.55 -0.82
N SER A 20 9.43 -7.51 -1.31
CA SER A 20 9.18 -7.03 -2.68
C SER A 20 9.65 -8.04 -3.73
N GLU A 21 10.72 -8.78 -3.44
CA GLU A 21 11.17 -9.87 -4.31
C GLU A 21 10.14 -11.01 -4.35
N ASP A 22 9.60 -11.39 -3.19
CA ASP A 22 8.55 -12.40 -3.10
C ASP A 22 7.28 -11.94 -3.83
N TRP A 23 6.90 -10.68 -3.66
CA TRP A 23 5.74 -10.11 -4.34
C TRP A 23 5.92 -10.11 -5.86
N ALA A 24 7.08 -9.70 -6.36
CA ALA A 24 7.37 -9.74 -7.79
C ALA A 24 7.29 -11.18 -8.33
N ALA A 25 7.77 -12.15 -7.56
CA ALA A 25 7.72 -13.57 -7.95
C ALA A 25 6.29 -14.11 -8.04
N GLU A 26 5.34 -13.55 -7.31
CA GLU A 26 3.92 -13.93 -7.40
C GLU A 26 3.31 -13.59 -8.77
N ASN A 27 3.87 -12.62 -9.49
CA ASN A 27 3.34 -12.13 -10.77
C ASN A 27 1.85 -11.74 -10.69
N SER A 28 1.46 -11.14 -9.57
CA SER A 28 0.07 -10.77 -9.28
C SER A 28 -0.32 -9.37 -9.70
N CYS A 29 0.65 -8.55 -10.10
CA CYS A 29 0.43 -7.16 -10.51
C CYS A 29 1.11 -6.88 -11.85
N PHE A 30 0.52 -5.96 -12.63
CA PHE A 30 1.12 -5.49 -13.86
C PHE A 30 2.26 -4.51 -13.53
N GLY A 31 3.45 -4.76 -14.06
CA GLY A 31 4.58 -3.83 -13.96
C GLY A 31 5.25 -3.74 -12.59
N TYR A 32 4.93 -4.62 -11.66
CA TYR A 32 5.59 -4.62 -10.36
C TYR A 32 7.02 -5.17 -10.49
N ARG A 33 7.96 -4.47 -9.88
CA ARG A 33 9.37 -4.88 -9.78
C ARG A 33 9.83 -4.82 -8.33
N PRO A 34 10.85 -5.61 -7.93
CA PRO A 34 11.40 -5.51 -6.58
C PRO A 34 11.88 -4.10 -6.27
N ASN A 35 11.72 -3.67 -5.02
CA ASN A 35 12.11 -2.36 -4.56
C ASN A 35 13.62 -2.25 -4.39
N GLU A 36 14.14 -1.05 -4.68
CA GLU A 36 15.45 -0.61 -4.26
C GLU A 36 15.30 0.30 -3.05
N LYS A 37 16.40 0.60 -2.37
CA LYS A 37 16.38 1.51 -1.22
C LYS A 37 15.74 2.85 -1.55
N SER A 38 16.02 3.40 -2.74
CA SER A 38 15.47 4.68 -3.17
C SER A 38 13.94 4.68 -3.32
N ASP A 39 13.34 3.52 -3.55
CA ASP A 39 11.88 3.40 -3.64
C ASP A 39 11.23 3.49 -2.25
N ILE A 40 11.97 3.17 -1.20
CA ILE A 40 11.47 3.08 0.17
C ILE A 40 11.80 4.32 0.99
N GLU A 41 12.97 4.92 0.75
CA GLU A 41 13.42 6.11 1.49
C GLU A 41 12.40 7.24 1.44
N GLY A 42 12.26 7.95 2.57
CA GLY A 42 11.33 9.06 2.69
C GLY A 42 9.89 8.66 2.95
N ASN A 43 9.56 7.38 2.90
CA ASN A 43 8.23 6.91 3.25
C ASN A 43 8.10 6.64 4.75
N ARG A 44 6.88 6.78 5.24
CA ARG A 44 6.53 6.25 6.57
C ARG A 44 6.23 4.77 6.42
N ILE A 45 6.76 3.97 7.33
CA ILE A 45 6.76 2.51 7.23
C ILE A 45 6.04 1.92 8.44
N PHE A 46 5.08 1.03 8.17
CA PHE A 46 4.33 0.32 9.21
C PHE A 46 4.51 -1.18 8.98
N LEU A 47 4.88 -1.90 10.03
CA LEU A 47 5.10 -3.35 9.98
C LEU A 47 4.07 -4.08 10.83
N ALA A 48 3.56 -5.18 10.31
CA ALA A 48 2.80 -6.16 11.08
C ALA A 48 3.73 -7.32 11.43
N GLU A 49 3.74 -7.70 12.70
CA GLU A 49 4.64 -8.72 13.22
C GLU A 49 3.88 -9.80 13.98
N GLU A 50 4.23 -11.05 13.74
CA GLU A 50 3.74 -12.23 14.46
C GLU A 50 4.91 -13.17 14.72
N ASP A 51 4.90 -13.84 15.88
CA ASP A 51 5.89 -14.87 16.20
C ASP A 51 7.35 -14.41 16.01
N GLY A 52 7.61 -13.13 16.31
CA GLY A 52 8.95 -12.56 16.23
C GLY A 52 9.41 -12.15 14.84
N GLY A 53 8.55 -12.20 13.84
CA GLY A 53 8.90 -11.83 12.47
C GLY A 53 7.86 -10.97 11.79
N ALA A 54 8.28 -10.21 10.78
CA ALA A 54 7.38 -9.40 9.98
C ALA A 54 6.53 -10.29 9.07
N VAL A 55 5.22 -10.02 9.00
CA VAL A 55 4.27 -10.75 8.15
C VAL A 55 3.56 -9.85 7.15
N GLY A 56 3.79 -8.54 7.21
CA GLY A 56 3.22 -7.59 6.27
C GLY A 56 3.73 -6.19 6.52
N TYR A 57 3.48 -5.31 5.57
CA TYR A 57 3.88 -3.91 5.69
C TYR A 57 2.95 -3.01 4.88
N LEU A 58 2.97 -1.76 5.26
CA LEU A 58 2.43 -0.65 4.47
C LEU A 58 3.44 0.47 4.52
N PHE A 59 3.77 1.06 3.39
CA PHE A 59 4.50 2.32 3.40
C PHE A 59 3.90 3.33 2.44
N GLY A 60 4.12 4.60 2.74
CA GLY A 60 3.56 5.69 1.97
C GLY A 60 4.07 7.03 2.46
N LYS A 61 3.58 8.08 1.83
CA LYS A 61 4.08 9.43 2.03
C LYS A 61 2.96 10.45 1.89
N VAL A 62 3.08 11.57 2.60
CA VAL A 62 2.16 12.71 2.47
C VAL A 62 2.61 13.60 1.31
N TYR A 63 1.66 13.95 0.44
CA TYR A 63 1.84 14.86 -0.69
C TYR A 63 0.79 15.96 -0.66
N PRO A 64 1.10 17.17 -1.15
CA PRO A 64 0.07 18.16 -1.43
C PRO A 64 -0.64 17.79 -2.74
N SER A 65 -1.97 17.90 -2.77
CA SER A 65 -2.73 17.57 -3.97
C SER A 65 -2.45 18.55 -5.11
N LYS A 66 -2.38 18.02 -6.33
CA LYS A 66 -2.26 18.78 -7.57
C LYS A 66 -3.22 18.20 -8.60
N GLN A 67 -4.06 19.06 -9.18
CA GLN A 67 -5.01 18.66 -10.22
C GLN A 67 -5.95 17.53 -9.77
N MET A 68 -6.36 17.59 -8.50
CA MET A 68 -7.29 16.64 -7.89
C MET A 68 -8.58 17.35 -7.42
N GLN A 69 -8.93 18.47 -8.04
CA GLN A 69 -9.99 19.35 -7.55
C GLN A 69 -11.37 18.69 -7.56
N SER A 70 -11.57 17.64 -8.34
CA SER A 70 -12.80 16.86 -8.30
C SER A 70 -13.00 16.09 -6.97
N ILE A 71 -11.93 15.92 -6.22
CA ILE A 71 -11.90 15.18 -4.96
C ILE A 71 -11.64 16.14 -3.79
N MET A 72 -10.61 16.99 -3.91
CA MET A 72 -10.13 17.83 -2.83
C MET A 72 -9.57 19.16 -3.35
N PRO A 73 -9.65 20.26 -2.59
CA PRO A 73 -9.04 21.53 -2.98
C PRO A 73 -7.53 21.39 -3.24
N GLU A 74 -7.03 22.22 -4.17
CA GLU A 74 -5.61 22.24 -4.50
C GLU A 74 -4.75 22.47 -3.25
N GLY A 75 -3.67 21.68 -3.12
CA GLY A 75 -2.76 21.76 -1.98
C GLY A 75 -3.21 21.01 -0.75
N THR A 76 -4.33 20.29 -0.79
CA THR A 76 -4.77 19.48 0.34
C THR A 76 -3.78 18.34 0.59
N PRO A 77 -3.29 18.16 1.83
CA PRO A 77 -2.38 17.05 2.11
C PRO A 77 -3.12 15.71 2.08
N TYR A 78 -2.57 14.76 1.35
CA TYR A 78 -3.09 13.38 1.32
C TYR A 78 -1.93 12.40 1.52
N PHE A 79 -2.26 11.24 2.09
CA PHE A 79 -1.31 10.15 2.28
C PHE A 79 -1.48 9.15 1.14
N GLU A 80 -0.44 9.02 0.31
CA GLU A 80 -0.41 8.02 -0.75
C GLU A 80 0.15 6.72 -0.20
N VAL A 81 -0.67 5.68 -0.18
CA VAL A 81 -0.20 4.33 0.14
C VAL A 81 0.53 3.81 -1.10
N GLU A 82 1.86 3.77 -1.01
CA GLU A 82 2.69 3.30 -2.11
C GLU A 82 2.64 1.78 -2.23
N GLU A 83 2.71 1.08 -1.09
CA GLU A 83 2.61 -0.38 -1.06
C GLU A 83 1.90 -0.86 0.20
N LEU A 84 1.11 -1.92 0.04
CA LEU A 84 0.49 -2.67 1.13
C LEU A 84 0.60 -4.16 0.79
N TYR A 85 1.32 -4.89 1.62
CA TYR A 85 1.63 -6.30 1.37
C TYR A 85 1.48 -7.13 2.63
N VAL A 86 0.90 -8.31 2.48
CA VAL A 86 0.83 -9.33 3.54
C VAL A 86 1.34 -10.63 2.92
N VAL A 87 2.17 -11.36 3.66
CA VAL A 87 2.69 -12.65 3.19
C VAL A 87 1.52 -13.58 2.84
N PRO A 88 1.63 -14.40 1.78
CA PRO A 88 0.50 -15.21 1.31
C PRO A 88 -0.13 -16.08 2.39
N GLU A 89 0.69 -16.67 3.28
CA GLU A 89 0.23 -17.58 4.34
C GLU A 89 -0.60 -16.89 5.42
N ARG A 90 -0.58 -15.56 5.46
CA ARG A 90 -1.29 -14.76 6.47
C ARG A 90 -2.41 -13.90 5.89
N ARG A 91 -2.70 -14.04 4.60
CA ARG A 91 -3.77 -13.27 3.94
C ARG A 91 -5.15 -13.73 4.39
N SER A 92 -6.15 -12.86 4.20
CA SER A 92 -7.55 -13.09 4.57
C SER A 92 -7.76 -13.28 6.09
N ARG A 93 -6.88 -12.70 6.90
CA ARG A 93 -6.97 -12.70 8.37
C ARG A 93 -7.12 -11.29 8.95
N GLY A 94 -7.37 -10.29 8.11
CA GLY A 94 -7.57 -8.90 8.53
C GLY A 94 -6.29 -8.12 8.77
N ILE A 95 -5.10 -8.66 8.45
CA ILE A 95 -3.83 -7.95 8.67
C ILE A 95 -3.73 -6.72 7.78
N GLY A 96 -4.10 -6.82 6.51
CA GLY A 96 -4.10 -5.67 5.59
C GLY A 96 -5.00 -4.54 6.07
N MET A 97 -6.18 -4.87 6.56
CA MET A 97 -7.10 -3.89 7.13
C MET A 97 -6.51 -3.20 8.36
N LYS A 98 -5.90 -3.97 9.25
CA LYS A 98 -5.27 -3.42 10.46
C LYS A 98 -4.10 -2.52 10.12
N LEU A 99 -3.28 -2.89 9.14
CA LEU A 99 -2.18 -2.05 8.65
C LEU A 99 -2.70 -0.73 8.08
N PHE A 100 -3.71 -0.79 7.24
CA PHE A 100 -4.31 0.41 6.65
C PHE A 100 -4.86 1.35 7.72
N ARG A 101 -5.66 0.81 8.66
CA ARG A 101 -6.25 1.61 9.73
C ARG A 101 -5.21 2.18 10.69
N TYR A 102 -4.16 1.43 10.97
CA TYR A 102 -3.07 1.91 11.79
C TYR A 102 -2.36 3.10 11.12
N ALA A 103 -2.05 2.98 9.83
CA ALA A 103 -1.44 4.06 9.07
C ALA A 103 -2.36 5.29 9.02
N GLU A 104 -3.64 5.10 8.75
CA GLU A 104 -4.63 6.19 8.72
C GLU A 104 -4.65 6.94 10.06
N GLU A 105 -4.72 6.23 11.16
CA GLU A 105 -4.69 6.84 12.49
C GLU A 105 -3.39 7.58 12.75
N ALA A 106 -2.26 7.01 12.32
CA ALA A 106 -0.96 7.62 12.53
C ALA A 106 -0.75 8.92 11.73
N VAL A 107 -1.40 9.04 10.57
CA VAL A 107 -1.21 10.21 9.68
C VAL A 107 -2.36 11.22 9.74
N LYS A 108 -3.40 10.98 10.50
CA LYS A 108 -4.62 11.82 10.49
C LYS A 108 -4.39 13.29 10.86
N ALA A 109 -3.32 13.60 11.59
CA ALA A 109 -2.97 14.98 11.90
C ALA A 109 -2.23 15.68 10.76
N GLU A 110 -1.73 14.92 9.78
CA GLU A 110 -0.87 15.41 8.70
C GLU A 110 -1.56 15.34 7.34
N ALA A 111 -2.60 14.53 7.20
CA ALA A 111 -3.27 14.31 5.92
C ALA A 111 -4.78 14.25 6.10
N GLU A 112 -5.51 14.66 5.07
CA GLU A 112 -6.98 14.66 5.09
C GLU A 112 -7.58 13.50 4.28
N TYR A 113 -6.77 12.85 3.44
CA TYR A 113 -7.22 11.74 2.59
C TYR A 113 -6.18 10.64 2.54
N MET A 114 -6.68 9.41 2.43
CA MET A 114 -5.86 8.25 2.05
C MET A 114 -6.11 8.00 0.58
N VAL A 115 -5.06 7.88 -0.21
CA VAL A 115 -5.14 7.65 -1.66
C VAL A 115 -4.25 6.48 -2.03
N LEU A 116 -4.70 5.65 -2.95
CA LEU A 116 -3.86 4.60 -3.52
C LEU A 116 -4.32 4.26 -4.93
N SER A 117 -3.43 3.64 -5.68
CA SER A 117 -3.76 3.01 -6.95
C SER A 117 -3.27 1.56 -6.93
N THR A 118 -3.86 0.73 -7.78
CA THR A 118 -3.49 -0.67 -7.85
C THR A 118 -3.44 -1.14 -9.31
N ALA A 119 -2.47 -1.98 -9.62
CA ALA A 119 -2.35 -2.63 -10.92
C ALA A 119 -2.51 -4.15 -10.78
N THR A 120 -3.25 -4.59 -9.76
CA THR A 120 -3.46 -6.00 -9.47
C THR A 120 -4.20 -6.72 -10.59
N LYS A 121 -3.82 -7.97 -10.86
CA LYS A 121 -4.55 -8.86 -11.76
C LYS A 121 -5.79 -9.44 -11.09
N ASN A 122 -5.82 -9.47 -9.76
CA ASN A 122 -6.95 -9.95 -8.96
C ASN A 122 -7.81 -8.78 -8.47
N TRP A 123 -8.31 -7.97 -9.41
CA TRP A 123 -9.02 -6.75 -9.09
C TRP A 123 -10.32 -6.97 -8.32
N LYS A 124 -11.01 -8.09 -8.54
CA LYS A 124 -12.26 -8.37 -7.82
C LYS A 124 -12.04 -8.48 -6.31
N ALA A 125 -11.07 -9.27 -5.89
CA ALA A 125 -10.76 -9.43 -4.46
C ALA A 125 -10.19 -8.13 -3.87
N ILE A 126 -9.33 -7.43 -4.60
CA ILE A 126 -8.71 -6.21 -4.14
C ILE A 126 -9.73 -5.08 -4.04
N PHE A 127 -10.64 -4.93 -5.00
CA PHE A 127 -11.71 -3.94 -4.93
C PHE A 127 -12.69 -4.25 -3.81
N HIS A 128 -13.00 -5.54 -3.57
CA HIS A 128 -13.80 -5.91 -2.42
C HIS A 128 -13.15 -5.42 -1.11
N PHE A 129 -11.85 -5.63 -0.97
CA PHE A 129 -11.10 -5.18 0.20
C PHE A 129 -11.15 -3.65 0.35
N TYR A 130 -10.80 -2.90 -0.69
CA TYR A 130 -10.73 -1.45 -0.58
C TYR A 130 -12.10 -0.77 -0.56
N LEU A 131 -13.05 -1.20 -1.38
CA LEU A 131 -14.34 -0.54 -1.50
C LEU A 131 -15.34 -1.02 -0.45
N ASP A 132 -15.42 -2.34 -0.22
CA ASP A 132 -16.43 -2.89 0.69
C ASP A 132 -15.94 -2.96 2.13
N GLU A 133 -14.71 -3.40 2.36
CA GLU A 133 -14.19 -3.57 3.72
C GLU A 133 -13.61 -2.28 4.30
N LEU A 134 -12.87 -1.49 3.50
CA LEU A 134 -12.26 -0.23 3.93
C LEU A 134 -13.07 1.02 3.57
N ASP A 135 -14.21 0.84 2.90
CA ASP A 135 -15.13 1.95 2.57
C ASP A 135 -14.47 3.09 1.79
N MET A 136 -13.55 2.75 0.89
CA MET A 136 -12.95 3.73 0.00
C MET A 136 -13.87 4.02 -1.19
N THR A 137 -13.75 5.21 -1.77
CA THR A 137 -14.50 5.60 -2.95
C THR A 137 -13.69 5.30 -4.21
N PHE A 138 -14.32 4.65 -5.20
CA PHE A 138 -13.70 4.42 -6.50
C PHE A 138 -13.50 5.75 -7.23
N TRP A 139 -12.30 6.00 -7.68
CA TRP A 139 -11.95 7.24 -8.37
C TRP A 139 -11.75 7.03 -9.87
N SER A 140 -10.85 6.12 -10.26
CA SER A 140 -10.51 5.95 -11.67
C SER A 140 -9.93 4.57 -11.94
N ALA A 141 -9.98 4.16 -13.21
CA ALA A 141 -9.38 2.90 -13.64
C ALA A 141 -8.83 3.04 -15.05
N ARG A 142 -7.82 2.23 -15.36
CA ARG A 142 -7.32 2.06 -16.71
C ARG A 142 -7.54 0.61 -17.12
N LEU A 143 -8.06 0.40 -18.35
CA LEU A 143 -8.31 -0.91 -18.90
C LEU A 143 -7.64 -1.01 -20.27
N PHE A 144 -7.26 -2.21 -20.65
CA PHE A 144 -6.66 -2.40 -21.97
C PHE A 144 -7.19 -3.66 -22.63
N ARG A 145 -7.15 -3.66 -23.94
CA ARG A 145 -7.45 -4.81 -24.78
C ARG A 145 -6.57 -4.76 -26.02
N LYS A 146 -5.94 -5.89 -26.35
CA LYS A 146 -5.18 -5.99 -27.59
C LYS A 146 -6.15 -5.97 -28.80
N ILE A 147 -5.79 -5.19 -29.81
CA ILE A 147 -6.57 -5.18 -31.05
C ILE A 147 -6.16 -6.40 -31.87
N GLU A 148 -7.15 -7.21 -32.25
CA GLU A 148 -6.95 -8.34 -33.13
C GLU A 148 -6.66 -7.83 -34.56
N LYS A 149 -5.61 -8.38 -35.23
CA LYS A 149 -5.20 -7.96 -36.56
C LYS A 149 -5.53 -9.02 -37.62
#